data_3dd8a3d21476df6fc5d60650f8306ab8
#
_entry.id   3dd8a3d21476df6fc5d60650f8306ab8
#
_cell.length_a   1.000
_cell.length_b   1.000
_cell.length_c   1.000
_cell.angle_alpha   90.00
_cell.angle_beta   90.00
_cell.angle_gamma   90.00
#
_symmetry.space_group_name_H-M   'P 1'
#
loop_
_entity.id
_entity.type
_entity.pdbx_description
1 polymer ?
#
loop_
_entity_poly.entity_id
_entity_poly.type
_entity_poly.pdbx_seq_one_letter_code
_entity_poly.pdbx_strand_id
1 'polypeptide(L)'
;AALTSLPIFYLYSPLALAEEANFQFSGVVNSNYQYKEYAESEKSKAQISDVRLNLNYKKDQVDGKITARCVQFNEMCDLMTLSDAYLGYQLDEQQKVTVGLQPIPFGIGTYWDSSFYESMMYTIGMQDIHNIGIRYDLSQDQQSWSFGYFPKDGGNYKGDSKDASRYSANFIEGVSDNATQIDEKNMLMMRYAYQGKKDTAGYTLGSSVWYSFLDNKNNNKTGSRMNANVFGQWATPTYDTTLTF
;
A
#
# COMPACT_ATOMS: atom_id res chain seq x y z
N ALA A 1 17.59 6.41 -23.11
CA ALA A 1 16.14 6.38 -22.99
C ALA A 1 15.73 7.42 -21.96
N ALA A 2 15.10 8.53 -22.41
CA ALA A 2 14.60 9.54 -21.51
C ALA A 2 13.16 9.16 -21.15
N LEU A 3 12.93 8.80 -19.89
CA LEU A 3 11.59 8.71 -19.30
C LEU A 3 11.19 10.13 -18.89
N THR A 4 10.27 10.73 -19.63
CA THR A 4 9.62 11.97 -19.19
C THR A 4 8.35 11.61 -18.44
N SER A 5 8.36 11.76 -17.11
CA SER A 5 7.17 11.68 -16.29
C SER A 5 6.41 13.00 -16.36
N LEU A 6 5.15 12.96 -16.76
CA LEU A 6 4.23 14.09 -16.69
C LEU A 6 3.66 14.26 -15.26
N PRO A 7 3.32 15.50 -14.85
CA PRO A 7 2.94 15.81 -13.48
C PRO A 7 1.64 15.13 -13.06
N ILE A 8 1.60 14.75 -11.80
CA ILE A 8 0.44 14.21 -11.09
C ILE A 8 -0.54 15.36 -10.83
N PHE A 9 -1.74 15.29 -11.38
CA PHE A 9 -2.81 16.21 -11.04
C PHE A 9 -3.62 15.68 -9.86
N TYR A 10 -3.59 16.39 -8.75
CA TYR A 10 -4.49 16.16 -7.62
C TYR A 10 -5.75 16.98 -7.80
N LEU A 11 -6.90 16.33 -8.00
CA LEU A 11 -8.21 16.95 -7.98
C LEU A 11 -8.77 16.85 -6.56
N TYR A 12 -8.71 17.96 -5.82
CA TYR A 12 -9.42 18.12 -4.56
C TYR A 12 -10.76 18.78 -4.82
N SER A 13 -11.85 18.08 -4.59
CA SER A 13 -13.18 18.66 -4.54
C SER A 13 -13.79 18.39 -3.17
N PRO A 14 -13.93 19.40 -2.30
CA PRO A 14 -14.66 19.25 -1.05
C PRO A 14 -16.16 19.25 -1.35
N LEU A 15 -16.78 18.07 -1.34
CA LEU A 15 -18.23 17.96 -1.24
C LEU A 15 -18.62 18.09 0.22
N ALA A 16 -19.05 19.27 0.62
CA ALA A 16 -19.65 19.51 1.92
C ALA A 16 -21.05 18.89 1.94
N LEU A 17 -21.19 17.73 2.53
CA LEU A 17 -22.47 17.09 2.82
C LEU A 17 -22.63 16.97 4.33
N ALA A 18 -23.57 17.76 4.87
CA ALA A 18 -24.04 17.83 6.26
C ALA A 18 -23.07 18.41 7.31
N GLU A 19 -23.61 19.20 8.22
CA GLU A 19 -22.93 20.03 9.23
C GLU A 19 -22.11 19.26 10.30
N GLU A 20 -22.14 17.91 10.32
CA GLU A 20 -21.52 17.12 11.39
C GLU A 20 -20.53 16.04 10.94
N ALA A 21 -20.45 15.71 9.67
CA ALA A 21 -19.54 14.68 9.18
C ALA A 21 -18.69 15.19 8.02
N ASN A 22 -17.36 15.08 8.14
CA ASN A 22 -16.45 15.47 7.07
C ASN A 22 -16.20 14.29 6.12
N PHE A 23 -16.82 14.35 4.94
CA PHE A 23 -16.48 13.50 3.82
C PHE A 23 -15.51 14.23 2.90
N GLN A 24 -14.38 13.62 2.62
CA GLN A 24 -13.40 14.13 1.69
C GLN A 24 -13.24 13.17 0.52
N PHE A 25 -13.53 13.68 -0.68
CA PHE A 25 -13.34 12.97 -1.92
C PHE A 25 -12.05 13.42 -2.59
N SER A 26 -11.22 12.47 -3.03
CA SER A 26 -10.00 12.77 -3.79
C SER A 26 -9.72 11.69 -4.81
N GLY A 27 -8.89 11.99 -5.78
CA GLY A 27 -8.49 11.00 -6.78
C GLY A 27 -7.11 11.30 -7.36
N VAL A 28 -6.52 10.27 -7.94
CA VAL A 28 -5.24 10.33 -8.64
C VAL A 28 -5.42 9.66 -9.99
N VAL A 29 -4.90 10.30 -11.03
CA VAL A 29 -4.78 9.72 -12.37
C VAL A 29 -3.32 9.75 -12.76
N ASN A 30 -2.73 8.57 -12.91
CA ASN A 30 -1.38 8.42 -13.42
C ASN A 30 -1.43 8.12 -14.92
N SER A 31 -0.72 8.91 -15.69
CA SER A 31 -0.52 8.67 -17.12
C SER A 31 0.96 8.58 -17.42
N ASN A 32 1.30 7.72 -18.35
CA ASN A 32 2.66 7.61 -18.83
C ASN A 32 2.71 7.71 -20.37
N TYR A 33 3.80 8.23 -20.85
CA TYR A 33 4.16 8.22 -22.26
C TYR A 33 5.52 7.55 -22.41
N GLN A 34 5.57 6.51 -23.23
CA GLN A 34 6.79 5.77 -23.49
C GLN A 34 7.16 5.92 -24.97
N TYR A 35 8.42 6.27 -25.23
CA TYR A 35 8.99 6.28 -26.57
C TYR A 35 10.19 5.33 -26.65
N LYS A 36 10.18 4.43 -27.62
CA LYS A 36 11.24 3.44 -27.87
C LYS A 36 11.78 3.64 -29.28
N GLU A 37 12.91 4.28 -29.43
CA GLU A 37 13.53 4.53 -30.73
C GLU A 37 13.93 3.23 -31.45
N TYR A 38 14.30 2.20 -30.68
CA TYR A 38 14.76 0.90 -31.18
C TYR A 38 13.61 -0.06 -31.55
N ALA A 39 12.36 0.32 -31.31
CA ALA A 39 11.23 -0.54 -31.65
C ALA A 39 10.90 -0.41 -33.15
N GLU A 40 10.69 -1.55 -33.82
CA GLU A 40 10.29 -1.58 -35.22
C GLU A 40 8.83 -1.14 -35.41
N SER A 41 7.97 -1.44 -34.43
CA SER A 41 6.58 -1.04 -34.42
C SER A 41 6.22 -0.42 -33.04
N GLU A 42 5.16 0.37 -32.98
CA GLU A 42 4.67 1.02 -31.75
C GLU A 42 5.77 1.79 -30.99
N LYS A 43 6.47 2.66 -31.72
CA LYS A 43 7.53 3.48 -31.13
C LYS A 43 7.07 4.37 -30.00
N SER A 44 5.79 4.73 -29.97
CA SER A 44 5.22 5.57 -28.93
C SER A 44 3.95 4.97 -28.37
N LYS A 45 3.80 5.01 -27.05
CA LYS A 45 2.62 4.56 -26.34
C LYS A 45 2.27 5.58 -25.24
N ALA A 46 1.04 6.08 -25.28
CA ALA A 46 0.46 6.86 -24.20
C ALA A 46 -0.61 6.02 -23.52
N GLN A 47 -0.61 5.97 -22.19
CA GLN A 47 -1.59 5.19 -21.44
C GLN A 47 -1.91 5.84 -20.10
N ILE A 48 -3.13 5.60 -19.59
CA ILE A 48 -3.49 5.88 -18.21
C ILE A 48 -3.17 4.63 -17.41
N SER A 49 -2.13 4.68 -16.60
CA SER A 49 -1.60 3.50 -15.90
C SER A 49 -2.35 3.16 -14.61
N ASP A 50 -2.88 4.17 -13.92
CA ASP A 50 -3.60 3.97 -12.65
C ASP A 50 -4.63 5.11 -12.46
N VAL A 51 -5.86 4.75 -12.12
CA VAL A 51 -6.89 5.68 -11.65
C VAL A 51 -7.26 5.26 -10.25
N ARG A 52 -7.21 6.19 -9.30
CA ARG A 52 -7.51 5.94 -7.90
C ARG A 52 -8.56 6.92 -7.41
N LEU A 53 -9.57 6.41 -6.72
CA LEU A 53 -10.61 7.20 -6.09
C LEU A 53 -10.60 6.92 -4.60
N ASN A 54 -10.50 7.97 -3.79
CA ASN A 54 -10.50 7.90 -2.35
C ASN A 54 -11.71 8.60 -1.78
N LEU A 55 -12.38 7.95 -0.84
CA LEU A 55 -13.38 8.53 0.04
C LEU A 55 -12.86 8.42 1.47
N ASN A 56 -12.60 9.55 2.12
CA ASN A 56 -12.24 9.61 3.52
C ASN A 56 -13.44 10.12 4.31
N TYR A 57 -13.64 9.57 5.49
CA TYR A 57 -14.65 9.96 6.46
C TYR A 57 -13.98 10.30 7.78
N LYS A 58 -14.43 11.36 8.43
CA LYS A 58 -14.00 11.70 9.79
C LYS A 58 -15.14 12.36 10.54
N LYS A 59 -15.47 11.83 11.71
CA LYS A 59 -16.39 12.41 12.67
C LYS A 59 -15.96 12.00 14.08
N ASP A 60 -15.75 12.99 14.94
CA ASP A 60 -15.33 12.81 16.33
C ASP A 60 -14.09 11.86 16.44
N GLN A 61 -14.25 10.75 17.09
CA GLN A 61 -13.22 9.73 17.30
C GLN A 61 -13.18 8.67 16.17
N VAL A 62 -14.10 8.75 15.20
CA VAL A 62 -14.21 7.78 14.11
C VAL A 62 -13.63 8.36 12.83
N ASP A 63 -12.76 7.60 12.17
CA ASP A 63 -12.33 7.85 10.81
C ASP A 63 -12.52 6.59 9.95
N GLY A 64 -12.57 6.79 8.65
CA GLY A 64 -12.68 5.70 7.70
C GLY A 64 -12.14 6.07 6.34
N LYS A 65 -11.76 5.07 5.58
CA LYS A 65 -11.26 5.23 4.22
C LYS A 65 -11.76 4.13 3.32
N ILE A 66 -12.14 4.51 2.10
CA ILE A 66 -12.38 3.58 0.99
C ILE A 66 -11.53 4.06 -0.16
N THR A 67 -10.72 3.16 -0.74
CA THR A 67 -9.92 3.42 -1.93
C THR A 67 -10.22 2.38 -3.00
N ALA A 68 -10.80 2.82 -4.11
CA ALA A 68 -10.98 2.02 -5.31
C ALA A 68 -9.89 2.36 -6.32
N ARG A 69 -9.32 1.34 -6.96
CA ARG A 69 -8.27 1.47 -7.98
C ARG A 69 -8.65 0.74 -9.24
N CYS A 70 -8.28 1.35 -10.36
CA CYS A 70 -8.32 0.79 -11.69
C CYS A 70 -6.90 0.91 -12.27
N VAL A 71 -6.26 -0.21 -12.53
CA VAL A 71 -4.89 -0.26 -13.04
C VAL A 71 -4.92 -0.79 -14.47
N GLN A 72 -4.15 -0.17 -15.35
CA GLN A 72 -3.99 -0.58 -16.75
C GLN A 72 -2.68 -1.31 -16.93
N PHE A 73 -2.73 -2.53 -17.44
CA PHE A 73 -1.57 -3.28 -17.93
C PHE A 73 -1.59 -3.35 -19.45
N ASN A 74 -2.62 -3.89 -20.04
CA ASN A 74 -2.84 -3.94 -21.49
C ASN A 74 -4.03 -3.07 -21.89
N GLU A 75 -5.17 -3.27 -21.24
CA GLU A 75 -6.40 -2.53 -21.45
C GLU A 75 -6.73 -1.66 -20.23
N MET A 76 -7.59 -0.67 -20.43
CA MET A 76 -8.00 0.20 -19.35
C MET A 76 -8.78 -0.59 -18.28
N CYS A 77 -8.35 -0.49 -17.03
CA CYS A 77 -8.95 -1.21 -15.90
C CYS A 77 -8.86 -2.74 -15.97
N ASP A 78 -7.79 -3.29 -16.51
CA ASP A 78 -7.52 -4.72 -16.45
C ASP A 78 -7.57 -5.27 -15.03
N LEU A 79 -7.16 -4.46 -14.06
CA LEU A 79 -7.26 -4.73 -12.66
C LEU A 79 -8.14 -3.68 -11.97
N MET A 80 -9.24 -4.13 -11.38
CA MET A 80 -10.03 -3.33 -10.45
C MET A 80 -9.92 -3.90 -9.05
N THR A 81 -9.55 -3.08 -8.09
CA THR A 81 -9.38 -3.52 -6.70
C THR A 81 -9.88 -2.48 -5.72
N LEU A 82 -10.30 -2.96 -4.56
CA LEU A 82 -10.52 -2.15 -3.35
C LEU A 82 -9.25 -2.30 -2.51
N SER A 83 -8.41 -1.26 -2.46
CA SER A 83 -7.16 -1.31 -1.70
C SER A 83 -7.34 -0.94 -0.24
N ASP A 84 -8.25 -0.03 0.06
CA ASP A 84 -8.62 0.31 1.44
C ASP A 84 -10.13 0.20 1.62
N ALA A 85 -10.57 -0.35 2.74
CA ALA A 85 -11.94 -0.30 3.23
C ALA A 85 -11.93 -0.56 4.74
N TYR A 86 -11.69 0.48 5.53
CA TYR A 86 -11.54 0.36 6.97
C TYR A 86 -12.23 1.47 7.74
N LEU A 87 -12.48 1.19 9.01
CA LEU A 87 -12.86 2.16 10.03
C LEU A 87 -11.82 2.17 11.14
N GLY A 88 -11.47 3.37 11.58
CA GLY A 88 -10.60 3.63 12.72
C GLY A 88 -11.40 4.24 13.87
N TYR A 89 -11.04 3.90 15.09
CA TYR A 89 -11.58 4.49 16.31
C TYR A 89 -10.42 4.96 17.20
N GLN A 90 -10.40 6.25 17.50
CA GLN A 90 -9.45 6.87 18.41
C GLN A 90 -9.92 6.64 19.84
N LEU A 91 -9.18 5.81 20.59
CA LEU A 91 -9.49 5.52 21.99
C LEU A 91 -9.16 6.72 22.90
N ASP A 92 -8.01 7.34 22.62
CA ASP A 92 -7.50 8.57 23.22
C ASP A 92 -6.51 9.25 22.28
N GLU A 93 -5.81 10.30 22.72
CA GLU A 93 -4.86 11.04 21.89
C GLU A 93 -3.68 10.20 21.38
N GLN A 94 -3.40 9.09 22.04
CA GLN A 94 -2.23 8.23 21.78
C GLN A 94 -2.60 6.89 21.15
N GLN A 95 -3.84 6.44 21.27
CA GLN A 95 -4.24 5.08 20.97
C GLN A 95 -5.34 5.03 19.92
N LYS A 96 -5.17 4.17 18.92
CA LYS A 96 -6.14 3.97 17.84
C LYS A 96 -6.31 2.50 17.53
N VAL A 97 -7.52 2.09 17.26
CA VAL A 97 -7.86 0.78 16.70
C VAL A 97 -8.40 0.97 15.30
N THR A 98 -7.92 0.17 14.35
CA THR A 98 -8.39 0.17 12.95
C THR A 98 -8.85 -1.22 12.56
N VAL A 99 -10.02 -1.34 11.95
CA VAL A 99 -10.61 -2.61 11.53
C VAL A 99 -11.03 -2.54 10.08
N GLY A 100 -10.75 -3.57 9.30
CA GLY A 100 -11.11 -3.70 7.89
C GLY A 100 -9.93 -4.01 7.00
N LEU A 101 -10.13 -3.77 5.70
CA LEU A 101 -9.08 -3.88 4.68
C LEU A 101 -8.20 -2.64 4.77
N GLN A 102 -6.96 -2.81 5.17
CA GLN A 102 -6.04 -1.72 5.49
C GLN A 102 -4.60 -2.07 5.15
N PRO A 103 -3.74 -1.05 4.91
CA PRO A 103 -2.33 -1.29 4.67
C PRO A 103 -1.65 -1.90 5.90
N ILE A 104 -0.76 -2.86 5.67
CA ILE A 104 0.11 -3.42 6.69
C ILE A 104 1.24 -2.42 6.95
N PRO A 105 1.40 -1.90 8.17
CA PRO A 105 2.48 -0.98 8.50
C PRO A 105 3.82 -1.73 8.58
N PHE A 106 4.49 -1.86 7.45
CA PHE A 106 5.79 -2.52 7.34
C PHE A 106 6.82 -1.53 6.78
N GLY A 107 7.96 -1.42 7.43
CA GLY A 107 8.99 -0.46 7.05
C GLY A 107 8.55 0.99 7.28
N ILE A 108 8.94 1.86 6.37
CA ILE A 108 8.63 3.30 6.43
C ILE A 108 7.16 3.59 6.11
N GLY A 109 6.51 2.72 5.37
CA GLY A 109 5.13 2.87 4.95
C GLY A 109 4.91 2.48 3.50
N THR A 110 3.82 2.97 2.92
CA THR A 110 3.45 2.71 1.55
C THR A 110 4.26 3.57 0.60
N TYR A 111 5.04 2.93 -0.29
CA TYR A 111 5.87 3.64 -1.28
C TYR A 111 5.14 3.88 -2.60
N TRP A 112 4.17 3.05 -2.93
CA TRP A 112 3.43 3.14 -4.18
C TRP A 112 2.69 4.48 -4.33
N ASP A 113 2.22 5.01 -3.23
CA ASP A 113 1.49 6.28 -3.22
C ASP A 113 2.41 7.49 -3.43
N SER A 114 3.70 7.37 -3.13
CA SER A 114 4.68 8.44 -3.17
C SER A 114 5.75 8.28 -4.24
N SER A 115 5.96 7.08 -4.77
CA SER A 115 6.94 6.85 -5.82
C SER A 115 6.34 6.08 -7.00
N PHE A 116 6.63 6.56 -8.19
CA PHE A 116 6.28 5.91 -9.44
C PHE A 116 7.10 4.64 -9.71
N TYR A 117 8.15 4.41 -8.96
CA TYR A 117 9.06 3.28 -9.16
C TYR A 117 8.68 2.12 -8.26
N GLU A 118 8.35 0.99 -8.88
CA GLU A 118 8.19 -0.28 -8.19
C GLU A 118 9.53 -0.67 -7.56
N SER A 119 9.56 -0.73 -6.23
CA SER A 119 10.71 -1.32 -5.55
C SER A 119 10.65 -2.84 -5.71
N MET A 120 11.79 -3.52 -5.60
CA MET A 120 11.79 -4.98 -5.53
C MET A 120 10.92 -5.49 -4.38
N MET A 121 10.82 -4.75 -3.29
CA MET A 121 9.99 -5.09 -2.13
C MET A 121 8.50 -5.11 -2.46
N TYR A 122 8.04 -4.26 -3.37
CA TYR A 122 6.68 -4.32 -3.88
C TYR A 122 6.45 -5.58 -4.72
N THR A 123 7.35 -5.89 -5.64
CA THR A 123 7.25 -7.07 -6.51
C THR A 123 7.25 -8.37 -5.71
N ILE A 124 7.98 -8.42 -4.60
CA ILE A 124 8.04 -9.59 -3.73
C ILE A 124 6.97 -9.59 -2.61
N GLY A 125 6.01 -8.66 -2.66
CA GLY A 125 4.89 -8.61 -1.72
C GLY A 125 5.29 -8.24 -0.29
N MET A 126 6.27 -7.38 -0.11
CA MET A 126 6.68 -6.83 1.20
C MET A 126 6.24 -5.39 1.42
N GLN A 127 5.88 -4.68 0.36
CA GLN A 127 5.38 -3.31 0.41
C GLN A 127 4.00 -3.20 -0.23
N ASP A 128 3.23 -2.21 0.22
CA ASP A 128 1.87 -1.95 -0.24
C ASP A 128 0.93 -3.15 -0.13
N ILE A 129 1.12 -3.94 0.91
CA ILE A 129 0.23 -5.05 1.24
C ILE A 129 -0.95 -4.51 2.02
N HIS A 130 -2.15 -4.90 1.60
CA HIS A 130 -3.40 -4.56 2.25
C HIS A 130 -4.11 -5.83 2.66
N ASN A 131 -4.33 -6.02 3.95
CA ASN A 131 -4.98 -7.21 4.51
C ASN A 131 -6.19 -6.83 5.34
N ILE A 132 -7.10 -7.78 5.49
CA ILE A 132 -8.32 -7.63 6.31
C ILE A 132 -7.98 -8.06 7.73
N GLY A 133 -8.18 -7.16 8.68
CA GLY A 133 -7.89 -7.46 10.07
C GLY A 133 -8.10 -6.31 11.03
N ILE A 134 -7.48 -6.42 12.18
CA ILE A 134 -7.48 -5.42 13.25
C ILE A 134 -6.04 -4.97 13.51
N ARG A 135 -5.87 -3.66 13.69
CA ARG A 135 -4.61 -3.03 14.05
C ARG A 135 -4.82 -2.11 15.26
N TYR A 136 -3.89 -2.17 16.18
CA TYR A 136 -3.78 -1.24 17.30
C TYR A 136 -2.51 -0.42 17.13
N ASP A 137 -2.64 0.89 17.15
CA ASP A 137 -1.55 1.86 17.06
C ASP A 137 -1.44 2.61 18.39
N LEU A 138 -0.22 2.71 18.91
CA LEU A 138 0.14 3.48 20.10
C LEU A 138 1.21 4.48 19.74
N SER A 139 0.98 5.76 20.02
CA SER A 139 1.94 6.85 19.84
C SER A 139 2.21 7.52 21.17
N GLN A 140 3.43 7.45 21.66
CA GLN A 140 3.84 8.07 22.91
C GLN A 140 5.13 8.85 22.70
N ASP A 141 5.07 10.17 22.89
CA ASP A 141 6.17 11.10 22.68
C ASP A 141 6.78 10.95 21.26
N GLN A 142 7.99 10.42 21.21
CA GLN A 142 8.75 10.20 19.98
C GLN A 142 8.65 8.75 19.46
N GLN A 143 7.89 7.91 20.13
CA GLN A 143 7.79 6.48 19.82
C GLN A 143 6.41 6.16 19.26
N SER A 144 6.40 5.28 18.28
CA SER A 144 5.16 4.71 17.75
C SER A 144 5.28 3.19 17.62
N TRP A 145 4.21 2.52 18.00
CA TRP A 145 4.05 1.08 17.94
C TRP A 145 2.80 0.73 17.15
N SER A 146 2.89 -0.27 16.33
CA SER A 146 1.73 -0.85 15.66
C SER A 146 1.73 -2.35 15.86
N PHE A 147 0.59 -2.90 16.25
CA PHE A 147 0.35 -4.33 16.39
C PHE A 147 -0.85 -4.70 15.54
N GLY A 148 -0.73 -5.74 14.75
CA GLY A 148 -1.81 -6.15 13.87
C GLY A 148 -2.01 -7.67 13.83
N TYR A 149 -3.27 -8.06 13.70
CA TYR A 149 -3.69 -9.41 13.37
C TYR A 149 -4.60 -9.37 12.16
N PHE A 150 -4.21 -10.08 11.12
CA PHE A 150 -4.90 -10.11 9.84
C PHE A 150 -5.22 -11.56 9.47
N PRO A 151 -6.46 -12.00 9.72
CA PRO A 151 -6.88 -13.37 9.43
C PRO A 151 -6.88 -13.69 7.93
N LYS A 152 -6.95 -12.66 7.07
CA LYS A 152 -7.07 -12.85 5.63
C LYS A 152 -6.32 -11.76 4.87
N ASP A 153 -5.73 -12.14 3.75
CA ASP A 153 -5.20 -11.19 2.78
C ASP A 153 -6.30 -10.37 2.08
N GLY A 154 -5.88 -9.29 1.41
CA GLY A 154 -6.79 -8.40 0.70
C GLY A 154 -7.24 -8.89 -0.68
N GLY A 155 -7.06 -10.15 -1.00
CA GLY A 155 -7.12 -10.78 -2.32
C GLY A 155 -8.43 -10.72 -3.13
N ASN A 156 -9.21 -9.66 -2.99
CA ASN A 156 -10.45 -9.48 -3.78
C ASN A 156 -10.17 -8.67 -5.04
N TYR A 157 -9.55 -9.28 -6.04
CA TYR A 157 -9.29 -8.66 -7.34
C TYR A 157 -10.34 -9.09 -8.36
N LYS A 158 -10.77 -8.14 -9.18
CA LYS A 158 -11.49 -8.40 -10.41
C LYS A 158 -10.56 -8.09 -11.57
N GLY A 159 -10.45 -9.00 -12.53
CA GLY A 159 -9.66 -8.87 -13.73
C GLY A 159 -8.78 -10.07 -13.99
N ASP A 160 -8.30 -10.16 -15.22
CA ASP A 160 -7.51 -11.30 -15.72
C ASP A 160 -5.99 -11.06 -15.54
N SER A 161 -5.59 -10.00 -14.85
CA SER A 161 -4.20 -9.66 -14.67
C SER A 161 -3.48 -10.68 -13.78
N LYS A 162 -2.39 -11.23 -14.29
CA LYS A 162 -1.48 -12.11 -13.54
C LYS A 162 -0.85 -11.39 -12.34
N ASP A 163 -0.83 -10.06 -12.37
CA ASP A 163 -0.31 -9.22 -11.28
C ASP A 163 -1.30 -9.03 -10.14
N ALA A 164 -2.54 -9.44 -10.28
CA ALA A 164 -3.55 -9.38 -9.22
C ALA A 164 -3.10 -10.12 -7.96
N SER A 165 -2.24 -11.11 -8.11
CA SER A 165 -1.70 -11.93 -7.03
C SER A 165 -0.52 -11.31 -6.28
N ARG A 166 0.02 -10.20 -6.70
CA ARG A 166 1.20 -9.59 -6.05
C ARG A 166 0.92 -8.94 -4.69
N TYR A 167 -0.33 -8.70 -4.36
CA TYR A 167 -0.73 -8.28 -3.02
C TYR A 167 -0.87 -9.45 -2.03
N SER A 168 -0.77 -10.67 -2.51
CA SER A 168 -0.60 -11.89 -1.73
C SER A 168 0.83 -12.41 -1.88
N ALA A 169 1.24 -13.37 -1.09
CA ALA A 169 2.59 -13.91 -1.05
C ALA A 169 3.01 -14.65 -2.32
N ASN A 170 3.35 -13.97 -3.35
CA ASN A 170 3.62 -14.55 -4.66
C ASN A 170 5.09 -14.68 -5.00
N PHE A 171 5.85 -15.33 -4.14
CA PHE A 171 7.24 -15.66 -4.46
C PHE A 171 7.45 -16.98 -5.17
N ILE A 172 6.39 -17.73 -5.41
CA ILE A 172 6.56 -19.11 -5.78
C ILE A 172 6.58 -19.20 -7.28
N GLU A 173 7.71 -19.66 -7.79
CA GLU A 173 7.94 -20.03 -9.16
C GLU A 173 6.76 -20.79 -9.75
N GLY A 174 6.50 -20.54 -11.00
CA GLY A 174 5.51 -21.26 -11.77
C GLY A 174 4.26 -20.48 -12.00
N VAL A 175 4.40 -19.22 -12.37
CA VAL A 175 3.37 -18.50 -13.10
C VAL A 175 3.25 -19.15 -14.47
N SER A 176 2.74 -20.38 -14.49
CA SER A 176 2.10 -20.95 -15.66
C SER A 176 0.69 -20.36 -15.74
N ASP A 177 0.01 -20.58 -16.86
CA ASP A 177 -1.35 -20.12 -17.10
C ASP A 177 -2.39 -20.58 -16.03
N ASN A 178 -1.99 -21.48 -15.14
CA ASN A 178 -2.68 -21.88 -13.92
C ASN A 178 -1.97 -21.25 -12.72
N ALA A 179 -2.09 -19.93 -12.54
CA ALA A 179 -1.48 -19.21 -11.44
C ALA A 179 -1.73 -19.93 -10.11
N THR A 180 -0.65 -20.21 -9.40
CA THR A 180 -0.71 -20.79 -8.06
C THR A 180 -1.41 -19.80 -7.15
N GLN A 181 -2.63 -20.12 -6.74
CA GLN A 181 -3.37 -19.31 -5.79
C GLN A 181 -2.87 -19.59 -4.40
N ILE A 182 -2.10 -18.67 -3.85
CA ILE A 182 -1.65 -18.71 -2.47
C ILE A 182 -2.40 -17.64 -1.71
N ASP A 183 -3.14 -18.07 -0.70
CA ASP A 183 -3.77 -17.19 0.28
C ASP A 183 -2.84 -17.02 1.47
N GLU A 184 -2.65 -15.79 1.91
CA GLU A 184 -1.99 -15.49 3.16
C GLU A 184 -3.04 -15.37 4.28
N LYS A 185 -2.79 -16.05 5.40
CA LYS A 185 -3.72 -16.12 6.53
C LYS A 185 -3.02 -15.90 7.86
N ASN A 186 -3.80 -15.43 8.82
CA ASN A 186 -3.40 -15.33 10.22
C ASN A 186 -2.05 -14.63 10.39
N MET A 187 -1.87 -13.50 9.69
CA MET A 187 -0.69 -12.67 9.82
C MET A 187 -0.70 -11.97 11.18
N LEU A 188 0.38 -12.12 11.91
CA LEU A 188 0.70 -11.29 13.07
C LEU A 188 1.83 -10.34 12.69
N MET A 189 1.65 -9.06 13.00
CA MET A 189 2.66 -8.06 12.71
C MET A 189 2.92 -7.12 13.90
N MET A 190 4.14 -6.62 13.95
CA MET A 190 4.56 -5.59 14.88
C MET A 190 5.50 -4.61 14.15
N ARG A 191 5.33 -3.32 14.43
CA ARG A 191 6.20 -2.26 13.97
C ARG A 191 6.54 -1.34 15.12
N TYR A 192 7.78 -0.90 15.18
CA TYR A 192 8.26 0.14 16.06
C TYR A 192 8.93 1.24 15.24
N ALA A 193 8.69 2.49 15.58
CA ALA A 193 9.44 3.62 15.04
C ALA A 193 9.71 4.66 16.12
N TYR A 194 10.91 5.24 16.07
CA TYR A 194 11.34 6.38 16.88
C TYR A 194 11.54 7.57 15.96
N GLN A 195 10.93 8.70 16.30
CA GLN A 195 11.05 9.96 15.57
C GLN A 195 11.81 10.97 16.42
N GLY A 196 12.83 11.56 15.85
CA GLY A 196 13.63 12.58 16.52
C GLY A 196 13.93 13.76 15.62
N LYS A 197 14.51 14.80 16.22
CA LYS A 197 14.99 15.97 15.52
C LYS A 197 16.45 16.22 15.92
N LYS A 198 17.25 16.60 14.94
CA LYS A 198 18.61 17.08 15.15
C LYS A 198 18.77 18.34 14.29
N ASP A 199 18.93 19.48 14.96
CA ASP A 199 18.91 20.79 14.32
C ASP A 199 17.61 21.03 13.50
N THR A 200 17.75 21.26 12.20
CA THR A 200 16.62 21.43 11.27
C THR A 200 16.16 20.13 10.62
N ALA A 201 16.85 19.02 10.88
CA ALA A 201 16.55 17.72 10.28
C ALA A 201 15.68 16.86 11.20
N GLY A 202 14.64 16.27 10.63
CA GLY A 202 13.87 15.19 11.25
C GLY A 202 14.48 13.83 10.89
N TYR A 203 14.40 12.87 11.79
CA TYR A 203 14.75 11.48 11.47
C TYR A 203 13.75 10.52 12.07
N THR A 204 13.57 9.40 11.38
CA THR A 204 12.78 8.27 11.83
C THR A 204 13.63 7.01 11.72
N LEU A 205 13.72 6.26 12.81
CA LEU A 205 14.40 4.96 12.86
C LEU A 205 13.41 3.92 13.33
N GLY A 206 13.44 2.73 12.76
CA GLY A 206 12.50 1.71 13.20
C GLY A 206 12.79 0.33 12.66
N SER A 207 11.92 -0.57 13.06
CA SER A 207 11.91 -1.95 12.62
C SER A 207 10.49 -2.48 12.54
N SER A 208 10.30 -3.50 11.72
CA SER A 208 9.04 -4.22 11.67
C SER A 208 9.25 -5.69 11.38
N VAL A 209 8.30 -6.49 11.82
CA VAL A 209 8.29 -7.93 11.63
C VAL A 209 6.86 -8.39 11.44
N TRP A 210 6.66 -9.37 10.56
CA TRP A 210 5.44 -10.16 10.53
C TRP A 210 5.72 -11.64 10.33
N TYR A 211 4.76 -12.43 10.77
CA TYR A 211 4.69 -13.86 10.54
C TYR A 211 3.30 -14.22 10.04
N SER A 212 3.21 -15.05 9.01
CA SER A 212 1.95 -15.46 8.41
C SER A 212 1.97 -16.89 7.92
N PHE A 213 0.78 -17.49 7.77
CA PHE A 213 0.58 -18.79 7.16
C PHE A 213 0.17 -18.62 5.70
N LEU A 214 0.60 -19.56 4.87
CA LEU A 214 0.33 -19.59 3.44
C LEU A 214 -0.42 -20.87 3.09
N ASP A 215 -1.53 -20.75 2.38
CA ASP A 215 -2.28 -21.87 1.86
C ASP A 215 -2.22 -21.88 0.33
N ASN A 216 -1.70 -22.95 -0.24
CA ASN A 216 -1.74 -23.19 -1.67
C ASN A 216 -3.00 -23.93 -2.05
N LYS A 217 -3.94 -23.24 -2.69
CA LYS A 217 -5.25 -23.83 -3.08
C LYS A 217 -5.17 -24.87 -4.19
N ASN A 218 -4.10 -24.88 -4.97
CA ASN A 218 -3.98 -25.80 -6.10
C ASN A 218 -3.57 -27.20 -5.65
N ASN A 219 -2.85 -27.33 -4.55
CA ASN A 219 -2.31 -28.62 -4.08
C ASN A 219 -2.59 -28.90 -2.60
N ASN A 220 -3.37 -28.05 -1.94
CA ASN A 220 -3.72 -28.12 -0.51
C ASN A 220 -2.48 -28.18 0.43
N LYS A 221 -1.34 -27.64 0.00
CA LYS A 221 -0.17 -27.53 0.85
C LYS A 221 -0.18 -26.22 1.62
N THR A 222 0.26 -26.28 2.85
CA THR A 222 0.42 -25.13 3.72
C THR A 222 1.89 -24.82 3.92
N GLY A 223 2.19 -23.56 4.19
CA GLY A 223 3.51 -23.05 4.51
C GLY A 223 3.41 -21.89 5.47
N SER A 224 4.54 -21.27 5.73
CA SER A 224 4.61 -20.02 6.48
C SER A 224 5.69 -19.13 5.92
N ARG A 225 5.57 -17.82 6.18
CA ARG A 225 6.65 -16.88 5.93
C ARG A 225 6.83 -15.91 7.08
N MET A 226 8.05 -15.47 7.26
CA MET A 226 8.42 -14.42 8.18
C MET A 226 9.21 -13.36 7.42
N ASN A 227 8.87 -12.11 7.65
CA ASN A 227 9.61 -10.97 7.12
C ASN A 227 9.97 -10.03 8.24
N ALA A 228 11.17 -9.48 8.18
CA ALA A 228 11.65 -8.48 9.11
C ALA A 228 12.43 -7.43 8.34
N ASN A 229 12.38 -6.19 8.81
CA ASN A 229 13.21 -5.10 8.29
C ASN A 229 13.65 -4.16 9.39
N VAL A 230 14.68 -3.39 9.09
CA VAL A 230 15.05 -2.16 9.78
C VAL A 230 15.05 -1.03 8.78
N PHE A 231 14.66 0.16 9.19
CA PHE A 231 14.57 1.31 8.30
C PHE A 231 15.02 2.58 8.99
N GLY A 232 15.48 3.52 8.17
CA GLY A 232 15.81 4.86 8.58
C GLY A 232 15.37 5.86 7.53
N GLN A 233 14.83 6.98 7.97
CA GLN A 233 14.49 8.12 7.14
C GLN A 233 15.15 9.36 7.74
N TRP A 234 15.73 10.18 6.90
CA TRP A 234 16.31 11.45 7.26
C TRP A 234 15.73 12.53 6.35
N ALA A 235 15.02 13.47 6.94
CA ALA A 235 14.36 14.55 6.22
C ALA A 235 14.92 15.90 6.65
N THR A 236 15.36 16.70 5.69
CA THR A 236 15.73 18.10 5.88
C THR A 236 14.75 18.97 5.09
N PRO A 237 14.72 20.30 5.28
CA PRO A 237 13.89 21.18 4.44
C PRO A 237 14.16 21.07 2.94
N THR A 238 15.32 20.54 2.54
CA THR A 238 15.78 20.46 1.16
C THR A 238 15.86 19.03 0.62
N TYR A 239 16.10 18.03 1.50
CA TYR A 239 16.33 16.65 1.09
C TYR A 239 15.58 15.68 2.00
N ASP A 240 15.06 14.65 1.40
CA ASP A 240 14.51 13.47 2.08
C ASP A 240 15.26 12.23 1.59
N THR A 241 15.85 11.50 2.51
CA THR A 241 16.60 10.27 2.24
C THR A 241 16.05 9.13 3.06
N THR A 242 15.73 8.04 2.38
CA THR A 242 15.17 6.83 2.98
C THR A 242 16.09 5.64 2.73
N LEU A 243 16.39 4.89 3.79
CA LEU A 243 17.13 3.63 3.74
C LEU A 243 16.31 2.53 4.40
N THR A 244 16.22 1.37 3.73
CA THR A 244 15.52 0.17 4.25
C THR A 244 16.40 -1.05 4.01
N PHE A 245 16.56 -1.89 5.02
CA PHE A 245 17.34 -3.12 5.02
C PHE A 245 16.51 -4.30 5.52
#